data_e95589792d2027465cb8cb695791fea3
#
_entry.id   e95589792d2027465cb8cb695791fea3
#
_cell.length_a   1.000
_cell.length_b   1.000
_cell.length_c   1.000
_cell.angle_alpha   90.00
_cell.angle_beta   90.00
_cell.angle_gamma   90.00
#
_symmetry.space_group_name_H-M   'P 1'
#
loop_
_entity.id
_entity.type
_entity.pdbx_description
1 polymer ?
#
loop_
_entity_poly.entity_id
_entity_poly.type
_entity_poly.pdbx_seq_one_letter_code
_entity_poly.pdbx_strand_id
1 'polypeptide(L)'
;MKVNVDLRKVIPVVLIAILLMVFSLSAFVVVDPGHTGVVITMGKVEENVLQEGVHFKIPFAQKVVQIDNRITKLEVDTEAFSKDLQTVDTTLAINYRIDKNMSYSIFKEIGSNYEGVLVTPAVNEVLKAIVSNYTAEETVSNRALISKGLLDGLNEKLNPFGLYATDVNIIDFDFSDEFINAIEEKQVAQQKLLKAETEKQTAITIAEAEAETLKIKAQAEAEANRILSESLSDQIIEYSKIEKWDGKLPQVSGASTIIDLSE
;
A
#
# COMPACT_ATOMS: atom_id res chain seq x y z
N MET A 1 -25.55 61.95 -56.17
CA MET A 1 -24.14 62.14 -55.94
C MET A 1 -23.43 60.79 -56.12
N LYS A 2 -22.84 60.52 -57.31
CA LYS A 2 -22.11 59.29 -57.56
C LYS A 2 -20.67 59.50 -57.07
N VAL A 3 -20.35 58.87 -55.92
CA VAL A 3 -18.96 58.90 -55.41
C VAL A 3 -18.19 57.90 -56.34
N ASN A 4 -17.44 58.41 -57.28
CA ASN A 4 -16.45 57.65 -58.04
C ASN A 4 -15.31 57.29 -57.14
N VAL A 5 -15.40 56.13 -56.51
CA VAL A 5 -14.32 55.58 -55.65
C VAL A 5 -13.24 55.05 -56.58
N ASP A 6 -12.11 55.76 -56.57
CA ASP A 6 -10.92 55.39 -57.39
C ASP A 6 -10.32 54.09 -56.77
N LEU A 7 -10.74 52.91 -57.33
CA LEU A 7 -10.34 51.57 -56.81
C LEU A 7 -8.83 51.44 -56.67
N ARG A 8 -8.05 52.11 -57.54
CA ARG A 8 -6.56 52.06 -57.46
C ARG A 8 -5.98 52.70 -56.19
N LYS A 9 -6.70 53.63 -55.54
CA LYS A 9 -6.29 54.27 -54.31
C LYS A 9 -6.90 53.60 -53.08
N VAL A 10 -8.05 52.94 -53.23
CA VAL A 10 -8.78 52.30 -52.11
C VAL A 10 -8.18 50.94 -51.81
N ILE A 11 -7.80 50.15 -52.81
CA ILE A 11 -7.20 48.82 -52.61
C ILE A 11 -5.98 48.83 -51.69
N PRO A 12 -4.94 49.67 -51.89
CA PRO A 12 -3.79 49.67 -50.97
C PRO A 12 -4.13 50.11 -49.57
N VAL A 13 -5.09 51.03 -49.39
CA VAL A 13 -5.54 51.47 -48.05
C VAL A 13 -6.26 50.34 -47.30
N VAL A 14 -7.11 49.59 -47.99
CA VAL A 14 -7.81 48.41 -47.42
C VAL A 14 -6.79 47.33 -47.06
N LEU A 15 -5.81 47.06 -47.93
CA LEU A 15 -4.74 46.10 -47.63
C LEU A 15 -3.93 46.48 -46.39
N ILE A 16 -3.54 47.74 -46.27
CA ILE A 16 -2.82 48.27 -45.09
C ILE A 16 -3.71 48.14 -43.83
N ALA A 17 -4.99 48.51 -43.92
CA ALA A 17 -5.92 48.37 -42.81
C ALA A 17 -6.08 46.91 -42.33
N ILE A 18 -6.18 45.95 -43.29
CA ILE A 18 -6.25 44.51 -42.98
C ILE A 18 -4.93 44.06 -42.33
N LEU A 19 -3.79 44.48 -42.84
CA LEU A 19 -2.47 44.14 -42.30
C LEU A 19 -2.29 44.67 -40.89
N LEU A 20 -2.70 45.94 -40.63
CA LEU A 20 -2.69 46.53 -39.29
C LEU A 20 -3.66 45.81 -38.34
N MET A 21 -4.82 45.40 -38.83
CA MET A 21 -5.78 44.63 -38.04
C MET A 21 -5.22 43.27 -37.65
N VAL A 22 -4.62 42.50 -38.58
CA VAL A 22 -3.97 41.22 -38.32
C VAL A 22 -2.81 41.41 -37.34
N PHE A 23 -1.99 42.44 -37.54
CA PHE A 23 -0.88 42.75 -36.62
C PHE A 23 -1.38 43.04 -35.21
N SER A 24 -2.43 43.87 -35.08
CA SER A 24 -3.04 44.18 -33.78
C SER A 24 -3.62 42.98 -33.08
N LEU A 25 -4.33 42.09 -33.80
CA LEU A 25 -4.89 40.88 -33.24
C LEU A 25 -3.81 39.86 -32.81
N SER A 26 -2.69 39.80 -33.53
CA SER A 26 -1.57 38.90 -33.17
C SER A 26 -0.64 39.45 -32.10
N ALA A 27 -0.83 40.70 -31.67
CA ALA A 27 -0.04 41.34 -30.63
C ALA A 27 -0.45 40.93 -29.20
N PHE A 28 -1.57 40.25 -29.03
CA PHE A 28 -2.01 39.81 -27.72
C PHE A 28 -1.85 38.32 -27.57
N VAL A 29 -1.53 37.89 -26.35
CA VAL A 29 -1.51 36.52 -25.91
C VAL A 29 -2.24 36.40 -24.58
N VAL A 30 -3.03 35.36 -24.43
CA VAL A 30 -3.71 35.01 -23.18
C VAL A 30 -2.95 33.87 -22.55
N VAL A 31 -2.52 34.04 -21.30
CA VAL A 31 -1.95 33.02 -20.48
C VAL A 31 -3.08 32.45 -19.60
N ASP A 32 -3.31 31.15 -19.69
CA ASP A 32 -4.40 30.50 -18.99
C ASP A 32 -4.21 30.48 -17.47
N PRO A 33 -5.29 30.46 -16.69
CA PRO A 33 -5.21 30.31 -15.23
C PRO A 33 -4.39 29.09 -14.82
N GLY A 34 -3.46 29.27 -13.87
CA GLY A 34 -2.58 28.21 -13.40
C GLY A 34 -1.38 27.93 -14.31
N HIS A 35 -1.21 28.67 -15.40
CA HIS A 35 -0.05 28.60 -16.29
C HIS A 35 0.88 29.80 -16.12
N THR A 36 2.11 29.63 -16.55
CA THR A 36 3.10 30.69 -16.66
C THR A 36 3.58 30.80 -18.11
N GLY A 37 3.56 31.99 -18.69
CA GLY A 37 4.01 32.24 -20.06
C GLY A 37 5.52 32.52 -20.11
N VAL A 38 6.31 31.65 -20.69
CA VAL A 38 7.73 31.88 -20.98
C VAL A 38 7.87 32.58 -22.33
N VAL A 39 8.49 33.75 -22.33
CA VAL A 39 8.68 34.56 -23.55
C VAL A 39 9.98 34.17 -24.24
N ILE A 40 9.87 33.90 -25.52
CA ILE A 40 11.02 33.63 -26.40
C ILE A 40 11.09 34.74 -27.44
N THR A 41 12.12 35.57 -27.38
CA THR A 41 12.35 36.65 -28.34
C THR A 41 13.47 36.27 -29.29
N MET A 42 13.14 36.07 -30.57
CA MET A 42 14.08 35.69 -31.61
C MET A 42 15.02 34.52 -31.23
N GLY A 43 14.49 33.51 -30.54
CA GLY A 43 15.24 32.35 -30.08
C GLY A 43 15.90 32.49 -28.70
N LYS A 44 15.88 33.66 -28.08
CA LYS A 44 16.37 33.87 -26.72
C LYS A 44 15.22 33.75 -25.75
N VAL A 45 15.34 32.88 -24.75
CA VAL A 45 14.39 32.78 -23.62
C VAL A 45 14.63 33.98 -22.69
N GLU A 46 13.56 34.73 -22.37
CA GLU A 46 13.62 35.87 -21.47
C GLU A 46 13.39 35.41 -20.01
N GLU A 47 14.06 36.10 -19.08
CA GLU A 47 13.94 35.80 -17.64
C GLU A 47 12.58 36.17 -17.05
N ASN A 48 11.94 37.18 -17.63
CA ASN A 48 10.62 37.61 -17.21
C ASN A 48 9.55 36.65 -17.73
N VAL A 49 8.81 36.08 -16.80
CA VAL A 49 7.66 35.22 -17.09
C VAL A 49 6.35 36.00 -17.02
N LEU A 50 5.43 35.70 -17.92
CA LEU A 50 4.09 36.29 -17.92
C LEU A 50 3.21 35.46 -16.96
N GLN A 51 2.55 36.18 -16.05
CA GLN A 51 1.54 35.60 -15.19
C GLN A 51 0.24 35.35 -15.96
N GLU A 52 -0.72 34.68 -15.36
CA GLU A 52 -2.04 34.49 -15.92
C GLU A 52 -2.72 35.81 -16.32
N GLY A 53 -3.41 35.82 -17.47
CA GLY A 53 -4.11 36.96 -17.99
C GLY A 53 -3.69 37.32 -19.42
N VAL A 54 -4.09 38.54 -19.84
CA VAL A 54 -3.83 39.08 -21.20
C VAL A 54 -2.54 39.87 -21.19
N HIS A 55 -1.63 39.53 -22.09
CA HIS A 55 -0.33 40.21 -22.24
C HIS A 55 -0.11 40.68 -23.68
N PHE A 56 0.68 41.72 -23.83
CA PHE A 56 1.14 42.20 -25.11
C PHE A 56 2.44 41.49 -25.51
N LYS A 57 2.51 41.01 -26.75
CA LYS A 57 3.72 40.45 -27.35
C LYS A 57 4.01 41.10 -28.68
N ILE A 58 5.27 41.13 -29.07
CA ILE A 58 5.67 41.64 -30.39
C ILE A 58 5.40 40.55 -31.43
N PRO A 59 4.43 40.74 -32.35
CA PRO A 59 4.14 39.78 -33.41
C PRO A 59 5.40 39.42 -34.21
N PHE A 60 5.53 38.17 -34.61
CA PHE A 60 6.66 37.56 -35.37
C PHE A 60 8.00 37.53 -34.64
N ALA A 61 8.28 38.42 -33.68
CA ALA A 61 9.51 38.45 -32.91
C ALA A 61 9.43 37.62 -31.63
N GLN A 62 8.24 37.59 -31.00
CA GLN A 62 8.04 36.92 -29.72
C GLN A 62 7.09 35.73 -29.85
N LYS A 63 7.51 34.60 -29.25
CA LYS A 63 6.69 33.41 -29.00
C LYS A 63 6.52 33.23 -27.49
N VAL A 64 5.32 32.93 -27.03
CA VAL A 64 5.05 32.59 -25.64
C VAL A 64 4.72 31.10 -25.56
N VAL A 65 5.42 30.40 -24.68
CA VAL A 65 5.16 28.99 -24.36
C VAL A 65 4.56 28.96 -22.95
N GLN A 66 3.42 28.33 -22.83
CA GLN A 66 2.74 28.18 -21.54
C GLN A 66 3.27 26.93 -20.84
N ILE A 67 3.58 27.05 -19.54
CA ILE A 67 3.97 25.97 -18.66
C ILE A 67 2.88 25.82 -17.61
N ASP A 68 2.33 24.62 -17.46
CA ASP A 68 1.34 24.31 -16.43
C ASP A 68 2.01 24.19 -15.07
N ASN A 69 1.59 25.06 -14.12
CA ASN A 69 2.10 25.08 -12.75
C ASN A 69 1.14 24.43 -11.75
N ARG A 70 0.02 23.89 -12.24
CA ARG A 70 -0.91 23.13 -11.41
C ARG A 70 -0.32 21.78 -11.05
N ILE A 71 -0.95 21.11 -10.11
CA ILE A 71 -0.58 19.73 -9.78
C ILE A 71 -0.95 18.85 -10.97
N THR A 72 0.05 18.20 -11.54
CA THR A 72 -0.07 17.28 -12.67
C THR A 72 0.29 15.88 -12.21
N LYS A 73 -0.43 14.88 -12.70
CA LYS A 73 -0.15 13.46 -12.46
C LYS A 73 0.72 12.91 -13.59
N LEU A 74 1.79 12.24 -13.23
CA LEU A 74 2.62 11.44 -14.12
C LEU A 74 2.57 9.98 -13.65
N GLU A 75 2.29 9.06 -14.56
CA GLU A 75 2.43 7.62 -14.33
C GLU A 75 3.74 7.14 -14.94
N VAL A 76 4.48 6.37 -14.17
CA VAL A 76 5.77 5.81 -14.59
C VAL A 76 5.78 4.33 -14.28
N ASP A 77 5.92 3.51 -15.32
CA ASP A 77 6.20 2.09 -15.20
C ASP A 77 7.71 1.90 -15.10
N THR A 78 8.14 1.16 -14.10
CA THR A 78 9.56 0.99 -13.82
C THR A 78 9.83 -0.35 -13.14
N GLU A 79 11.05 -0.82 -13.31
CA GLU A 79 11.57 -2.07 -12.76
C GLU A 79 12.68 -1.78 -11.76
N ALA A 80 12.69 -2.49 -10.64
CA ALA A 80 13.73 -2.43 -9.64
C ALA A 80 14.11 -3.84 -9.15
N PHE A 81 15.28 -3.97 -8.54
CA PHE A 81 15.69 -5.20 -7.86
C PHE A 81 15.58 -5.01 -6.35
N SER A 82 14.93 -5.96 -5.71
CA SER A 82 14.87 -6.03 -4.25
C SER A 82 16.22 -6.48 -3.67
N LYS A 83 16.35 -6.39 -2.34
CA LYS A 83 17.55 -6.81 -1.59
C LYS A 83 17.90 -8.29 -1.81
N ASP A 84 16.92 -9.13 -2.02
CA ASP A 84 17.03 -10.55 -2.30
C ASP A 84 17.08 -10.86 -3.82
N LEU A 85 17.42 -9.84 -4.63
CA LEU A 85 17.63 -9.92 -6.06
C LEU A 85 16.40 -10.40 -6.86
N GLN A 86 15.21 -10.17 -6.33
CA GLN A 86 13.98 -10.40 -7.08
C GLN A 86 13.65 -9.17 -7.92
N THR A 87 13.18 -9.40 -9.13
CA THR A 87 12.64 -8.35 -9.99
C THR A 87 11.30 -7.88 -9.42
N VAL A 88 11.14 -6.58 -9.30
CA VAL A 88 9.93 -5.91 -8.84
C VAL A 88 9.51 -4.93 -9.94
N ASP A 89 8.48 -5.27 -10.67
CA ASP A 89 7.83 -4.37 -11.61
C ASP A 89 6.81 -3.53 -10.84
N THR A 90 6.82 -2.23 -11.09
CA THR A 90 5.93 -1.31 -10.36
C THR A 90 5.47 -0.16 -11.23
N THR A 91 4.21 0.21 -11.04
CA THR A 91 3.62 1.42 -11.60
C THR A 91 3.47 2.46 -10.50
N LEU A 92 4.09 3.62 -10.71
CA LEU A 92 4.06 4.76 -9.80
C LEU A 92 3.20 5.88 -10.37
N ALA A 93 2.34 6.47 -9.54
CA ALA A 93 1.66 7.72 -9.84
C ALA A 93 2.29 8.84 -9.00
N ILE A 94 2.92 9.80 -9.65
CA ILE A 94 3.57 10.94 -9.05
C ILE A 94 2.76 12.18 -9.34
N ASN A 95 2.30 12.84 -8.29
CA ASN A 95 1.72 14.17 -8.39
C ASN A 95 2.81 15.19 -8.14
N TYR A 96 3.05 16.06 -9.10
CA TYR A 96 4.07 17.09 -9.01
C TYR A 96 3.54 18.44 -9.51
N ARG A 97 4.22 19.51 -9.18
CA ARG A 97 3.97 20.86 -9.68
C ARG A 97 5.26 21.58 -9.98
N ILE A 98 5.19 22.58 -10.84
CA ILE A 98 6.30 23.47 -11.18
C ILE A 98 6.15 24.79 -10.41
N ASP A 99 7.25 25.31 -9.86
CA ASP A 99 7.29 26.64 -9.28
C ASP A 99 7.13 27.68 -10.39
N LYS A 100 6.19 28.62 -10.20
CA LYS A 100 5.92 29.69 -11.15
C LYS A 100 7.17 30.51 -11.46
N ASN A 101 8.02 30.74 -10.45
CA ASN A 101 9.23 31.55 -10.60
C ASN A 101 10.36 30.82 -11.31
N MET A 102 10.33 29.48 -11.32
CA MET A 102 11.35 28.63 -11.93
C MET A 102 10.97 28.14 -13.34
N SER A 103 9.75 28.48 -13.81
CA SER A 103 9.25 28.03 -15.13
C SER A 103 10.18 28.45 -16.28
N TYR A 104 10.78 29.65 -16.20
CA TYR A 104 11.79 30.13 -17.16
C TYR A 104 13.05 29.22 -17.15
N SER A 105 13.59 28.93 -15.96
CA SER A 105 14.82 28.14 -15.80
C SER A 105 14.64 26.73 -16.32
N ILE A 106 13.54 26.07 -15.97
CA ILE A 106 13.15 24.74 -16.48
C ILE A 106 13.10 24.76 -18.00
N PHE A 107 12.38 25.71 -18.58
CA PHE A 107 12.24 25.77 -20.02
C PHE A 107 13.57 26.06 -20.74
N LYS A 108 14.41 26.92 -20.16
CA LYS A 108 15.71 27.28 -20.73
C LYS A 108 16.72 26.13 -20.67
N GLU A 109 16.79 25.41 -19.56
CA GLU A 109 17.83 24.42 -19.29
C GLU A 109 17.42 23.00 -19.76
N ILE A 110 16.14 22.67 -19.63
CA ILE A 110 15.63 21.32 -19.88
C ILE A 110 14.71 21.28 -21.11
N GLY A 111 13.95 22.35 -21.33
CA GLY A 111 12.95 22.44 -22.40
C GLY A 111 11.55 22.03 -21.93
N SER A 112 10.67 21.76 -22.88
CA SER A 112 9.28 21.39 -22.62
C SER A 112 9.09 19.92 -22.20
N ASN A 113 10.10 19.06 -22.42
CA ASN A 113 10.05 17.62 -22.07
C ASN A 113 10.75 17.33 -20.73
N TYR A 114 10.51 18.16 -19.72
CA TYR A 114 11.09 18.01 -18.38
C TYR A 114 10.66 16.69 -17.69
N GLU A 115 9.49 16.16 -18.02
CA GLU A 115 9.02 14.87 -17.51
C GLU A 115 9.96 13.73 -17.94
N GLY A 116 10.22 13.62 -19.24
CA GLY A 116 11.06 12.56 -19.79
C GLY A 116 12.55 12.72 -19.48
N VAL A 117 13.02 13.98 -19.35
CA VAL A 117 14.45 14.27 -19.15
C VAL A 117 14.85 14.28 -17.69
N LEU A 118 13.98 14.72 -16.80
CA LEU A 118 14.30 14.92 -15.37
C LEU A 118 13.46 14.05 -14.44
N VAL A 119 12.12 14.09 -14.56
CA VAL A 119 11.25 13.45 -13.58
C VAL A 119 11.37 11.92 -13.67
N THR A 120 11.19 11.36 -14.86
CA THR A 120 11.24 9.90 -15.06
C THR A 120 12.60 9.27 -14.65
N PRO A 121 13.77 9.82 -15.05
CA PRO A 121 15.04 9.31 -14.56
C PRO A 121 15.23 9.43 -13.05
N ALA A 122 14.78 10.53 -12.44
CA ALA A 122 14.83 10.72 -10.99
C ALA A 122 13.99 9.67 -10.26
N VAL A 123 12.78 9.39 -10.77
CA VAL A 123 11.89 8.34 -10.22
C VAL A 123 12.59 6.98 -10.26
N ASN A 124 13.14 6.61 -11.42
CA ASN A 124 13.83 5.32 -11.59
C ASN A 124 15.02 5.18 -10.63
N GLU A 125 15.82 6.22 -10.48
CA GLU A 125 16.98 6.19 -9.61
C GLU A 125 16.58 6.08 -8.14
N VAL A 126 15.65 6.91 -7.68
CA VAL A 126 15.21 6.92 -6.27
C VAL A 126 14.49 5.61 -5.93
N LEU A 127 13.64 5.09 -6.82
CA LEU A 127 12.97 3.81 -6.60
C LEU A 127 13.98 2.68 -6.44
N LYS A 128 14.94 2.56 -7.38
CA LYS A 128 15.97 1.52 -7.33
C LYS A 128 16.80 1.60 -6.05
N ALA A 129 17.15 2.81 -5.62
CA ALA A 129 17.90 3.02 -4.40
C ALA A 129 17.12 2.61 -3.14
N ILE A 130 15.81 2.85 -3.11
CA ILE A 130 14.97 2.51 -1.95
C ILE A 130 14.65 1.02 -1.94
N VAL A 131 14.14 0.47 -3.06
CA VAL A 131 13.69 -0.93 -3.14
C VAL A 131 14.84 -1.91 -2.85
N SER A 132 16.08 -1.58 -3.24
CA SER A 132 17.25 -2.41 -2.95
C SER A 132 17.56 -2.60 -1.45
N ASN A 133 16.94 -1.84 -0.56
CA ASN A 133 17.09 -2.00 0.89
C ASN A 133 16.07 -2.97 1.50
N TYR A 134 15.04 -3.35 0.76
CA TYR A 134 13.95 -4.22 1.20
C TYR A 134 13.95 -5.53 0.42
N THR A 135 13.59 -6.62 1.09
CA THR A 135 13.25 -7.87 0.38
C THR A 135 11.92 -7.70 -0.37
N ALA A 136 11.64 -8.58 -1.32
CA ALA A 136 10.38 -8.54 -2.07
C ALA A 136 9.16 -8.60 -1.13
N GLU A 137 9.19 -9.43 -0.10
CA GLU A 137 8.14 -9.54 0.94
C GLU A 137 8.03 -8.25 1.77
N GLU A 138 9.18 -7.66 2.15
CA GLU A 138 9.23 -6.39 2.89
C GLU A 138 8.77 -5.21 2.05
N THR A 139 8.98 -5.22 0.74
CA THR A 139 8.54 -4.16 -0.17
C THR A 139 7.02 -4.01 -0.15
N VAL A 140 6.29 -5.12 -0.14
CA VAL A 140 4.82 -5.11 -0.03
C VAL A 140 4.37 -4.63 1.35
N SER A 141 5.01 -5.17 2.40
CA SER A 141 4.62 -4.88 3.80
C SER A 141 4.92 -3.44 4.22
N ASN A 142 6.00 -2.84 3.67
CA ASN A 142 6.47 -1.49 4.01
C ASN A 142 6.10 -0.44 2.95
N ARG A 143 5.09 -0.68 2.12
CA ARG A 143 4.67 0.19 1.03
C ARG A 143 4.54 1.67 1.42
N ALA A 144 3.99 1.96 2.58
CA ALA A 144 3.83 3.34 3.07
C ALA A 144 5.17 4.02 3.36
N LEU A 145 6.15 3.28 3.91
CA LEU A 145 7.50 3.80 4.15
C LEU A 145 8.25 4.04 2.85
N ILE A 146 8.09 3.15 1.88
CA ILE A 146 8.68 3.27 0.54
C ILE A 146 8.11 4.50 -0.18
N SER A 147 6.78 4.68 -0.19
CA SER A 147 6.15 5.87 -0.79
C SER A 147 6.66 7.17 -0.16
N LYS A 148 6.80 7.21 1.16
CA LYS A 148 7.36 8.36 1.86
C LYS A 148 8.82 8.61 1.47
N GLY A 149 9.63 7.56 1.46
CA GLY A 149 11.04 7.65 1.04
C GLY A 149 11.18 8.12 -0.41
N LEU A 150 10.29 7.65 -1.30
CA LEU A 150 10.22 8.11 -2.70
C LEU A 150 9.90 9.59 -2.77
N LEU A 151 8.92 10.08 -2.02
CA LEU A 151 8.55 11.49 -1.99
C LEU A 151 9.72 12.37 -1.52
N ASP A 152 10.39 11.97 -0.44
CA ASP A 152 11.53 12.70 0.12
C ASP A 152 12.72 12.70 -0.86
N GLY A 153 13.08 11.53 -1.40
CA GLY A 153 14.18 11.40 -2.36
C GLY A 153 13.93 12.10 -3.70
N LEU A 154 12.68 12.09 -4.18
CA LEU A 154 12.31 12.85 -5.38
C LEU A 154 12.40 14.35 -5.13
N ASN A 155 11.93 14.84 -4.00
CA ASN A 155 12.02 16.26 -3.68
C ASN A 155 13.47 16.70 -3.54
N GLU A 156 14.37 15.89 -2.99
CA GLU A 156 15.80 16.19 -2.93
C GLU A 156 16.40 16.41 -4.34
N LYS A 157 15.99 15.60 -5.31
CA LYS A 157 16.49 15.68 -6.70
C LYS A 157 15.80 16.73 -7.54
N LEU A 158 14.51 16.94 -7.36
CA LEU A 158 13.70 17.78 -8.24
C LEU A 158 13.61 19.26 -7.78
N ASN A 159 13.67 19.51 -6.47
CA ASN A 159 13.56 20.87 -5.92
C ASN A 159 14.60 21.87 -6.48
N PRO A 160 15.88 21.48 -6.69
CA PRO A 160 16.86 22.38 -7.28
C PRO A 160 16.46 22.93 -8.65
N PHE A 161 15.63 22.19 -9.38
CA PHE A 161 15.12 22.58 -10.70
C PHE A 161 13.74 23.26 -10.63
N GLY A 162 13.18 23.44 -9.43
CA GLY A 162 11.86 24.06 -9.26
C GLY A 162 10.67 23.12 -9.53
N LEU A 163 10.89 21.82 -9.52
CA LEU A 163 9.83 20.81 -9.54
C LEU A 163 9.63 20.27 -8.12
N TYR A 164 8.38 20.15 -7.69
CA TYR A 164 8.01 19.69 -6.36
C TYR A 164 7.06 18.49 -6.49
N ALA A 165 7.53 17.32 -6.09
CA ALA A 165 6.64 16.19 -5.87
C ALA A 165 5.76 16.48 -4.65
N THR A 166 4.45 16.42 -4.84
CA THR A 166 3.45 16.65 -3.77
C THR A 166 2.96 15.36 -3.17
N ASP A 167 2.91 14.31 -3.96
CA ASP A 167 2.49 12.98 -3.53
C ASP A 167 3.06 11.90 -4.45
N VAL A 168 3.35 10.72 -3.89
CA VAL A 168 3.82 9.55 -4.62
C VAL A 168 3.01 8.34 -4.18
N ASN A 169 2.28 7.80 -5.12
CA ASN A 169 1.46 6.61 -4.92
C ASN A 169 2.03 5.46 -5.73
N ILE A 170 2.30 4.36 -5.07
CA ILE A 170 2.61 3.10 -5.72
C ILE A 170 1.26 2.49 -6.13
N ILE A 171 1.02 2.27 -7.42
CA ILE A 171 -0.22 1.69 -7.90
C ILE A 171 -0.16 0.18 -7.70
N ASP A 172 0.91 -0.43 -8.18
CA ASP A 172 1.08 -1.87 -8.14
C ASP A 172 2.54 -2.27 -7.87
N PHE A 173 2.70 -3.47 -7.30
CA PHE A 173 3.94 -4.21 -7.25
C PHE A 173 3.67 -5.58 -7.86
N ASP A 174 4.39 -5.90 -8.90
CA ASP A 174 4.32 -7.18 -9.57
C ASP A 174 5.64 -7.93 -9.44
N PHE A 175 5.57 -9.25 -9.30
CA PHE A 175 6.70 -10.12 -9.08
C PHE A 175 6.65 -11.28 -10.07
N SER A 176 7.79 -11.94 -10.30
CA SER A 176 7.81 -13.10 -11.18
C SER A 176 6.92 -14.24 -10.67
N ASP A 177 6.30 -14.98 -11.58
CA ASP A 177 5.46 -16.13 -11.26
C ASP A 177 6.20 -17.18 -10.41
N GLU A 178 7.50 -17.36 -10.68
CA GLU A 178 8.36 -18.30 -9.92
C GLU A 178 8.48 -17.84 -8.46
N PHE A 179 8.63 -16.54 -8.22
CA PHE A 179 8.72 -16.00 -6.87
C PHE A 179 7.38 -16.13 -6.12
N ILE A 180 6.26 -15.80 -6.79
CA ILE A 180 4.92 -15.94 -6.22
C ILE A 180 4.68 -17.38 -5.80
N ASN A 181 4.94 -18.35 -6.69
CA ASN A 181 4.78 -19.77 -6.40
C ASN A 181 5.66 -20.24 -5.22
N ALA A 182 6.92 -19.80 -5.16
CA ALA A 182 7.83 -20.14 -4.06
C ALA A 182 7.35 -19.57 -2.71
N ILE A 183 6.79 -18.37 -2.70
CA ILE A 183 6.20 -17.76 -1.49
C ILE A 183 4.93 -18.52 -1.07
N GLU A 184 4.08 -18.92 -2.02
CA GLU A 184 2.89 -19.73 -1.72
C GLU A 184 3.27 -21.09 -1.11
N GLU A 185 4.26 -21.78 -1.68
CA GLU A 185 4.76 -23.05 -1.13
C GLU A 185 5.33 -22.88 0.29
N LYS A 186 6.12 -21.83 0.52
CA LYS A 186 6.65 -21.47 1.84
C LYS A 186 5.52 -21.22 2.83
N GLN A 187 4.50 -20.44 2.46
CA GLN A 187 3.33 -20.16 3.28
C GLN A 187 2.56 -21.43 3.64
N VAL A 188 2.31 -22.30 2.67
CA VAL A 188 1.64 -23.61 2.89
C VAL A 188 2.44 -24.47 3.86
N ALA A 189 3.78 -24.53 3.70
CA ALA A 189 4.64 -25.29 4.60
C ALA A 189 4.62 -24.72 6.03
N GLN A 190 4.68 -23.40 6.18
CA GLN A 190 4.58 -22.74 7.49
C GLN A 190 3.23 -22.99 8.16
N GLN A 191 2.13 -22.91 7.41
CA GLN A 191 0.79 -23.21 7.93
C GLN A 191 0.65 -24.66 8.40
N LYS A 192 1.24 -25.63 7.64
CA LYS A 192 1.26 -27.04 8.05
C LYS A 192 2.05 -27.24 9.35
N LEU A 193 3.20 -26.58 9.48
CA LEU A 193 4.00 -26.65 10.70
C LEU A 193 3.23 -26.08 11.90
N LEU A 194 2.67 -24.88 11.76
CA LEU A 194 1.90 -24.22 12.82
C LEU A 194 0.67 -25.09 13.25
N LYS A 195 0.01 -25.69 12.25
CA LYS A 195 -1.11 -26.60 12.51
C LYS A 195 -0.65 -27.83 13.31
N ALA A 196 0.45 -28.47 12.92
CA ALA A 196 1.00 -29.62 13.63
C ALA A 196 1.44 -29.29 15.06
N GLU A 197 2.04 -28.12 15.27
CA GLU A 197 2.40 -27.63 16.60
C GLU A 197 1.15 -27.37 17.47
N THR A 198 0.13 -26.74 16.89
CA THR A 198 -1.15 -26.48 17.58
C THR A 198 -1.87 -27.79 17.93
N GLU A 199 -1.91 -28.76 17.02
CA GLU A 199 -2.50 -30.09 17.26
C GLU A 199 -1.75 -30.83 18.37
N LYS A 200 -0.41 -30.82 18.36
CA LYS A 200 0.41 -31.38 19.43
C LYS A 200 0.11 -30.72 20.78
N GLN A 201 0.08 -29.37 20.83
CA GLN A 201 -0.20 -28.64 22.06
C GLN A 201 -1.62 -28.92 22.58
N THR A 202 -2.58 -29.00 21.68
CA THR A 202 -3.97 -29.36 22.03
C THR A 202 -4.05 -30.78 22.59
N ALA A 203 -3.36 -31.75 21.97
CA ALA A 203 -3.33 -33.13 22.45
C ALA A 203 -2.69 -33.25 23.86
N ILE A 204 -1.60 -32.51 24.12
CA ILE A 204 -0.97 -32.43 25.44
C ILE A 204 -1.96 -31.86 26.46
N THR A 205 -2.60 -30.71 26.15
CA THR A 205 -3.55 -30.06 27.05
C THR A 205 -4.76 -30.98 27.38
N ILE A 206 -5.26 -31.72 26.38
CA ILE A 206 -6.35 -32.68 26.59
C ILE A 206 -5.87 -33.81 27.52
N ALA A 207 -4.69 -34.39 27.26
CA ALA A 207 -4.15 -35.47 28.09
C ALA A 207 -3.90 -35.03 29.54
N GLU A 208 -3.39 -33.81 29.74
CA GLU A 208 -3.22 -33.20 31.07
C GLU A 208 -4.55 -33.00 31.79
N ALA A 209 -5.57 -32.50 31.08
CA ALA A 209 -6.89 -32.29 31.61
C ALA A 209 -7.59 -33.65 31.98
N GLU A 210 -7.42 -34.69 31.17
CA GLU A 210 -7.91 -36.02 31.47
C GLU A 210 -7.20 -36.62 32.69
N ALA A 211 -5.88 -36.51 32.80
CA ALA A 211 -5.10 -36.96 33.93
C ALA A 211 -5.51 -36.21 35.23
N GLU A 212 -5.69 -34.93 35.19
CA GLU A 212 -6.15 -34.15 36.36
C GLU A 212 -7.59 -34.49 36.74
N THR A 213 -8.47 -34.71 35.77
CA THR A 213 -9.84 -35.16 35.98
C THR A 213 -9.87 -36.56 36.67
N LEU A 214 -9.03 -37.48 36.22
CA LEU A 214 -8.90 -38.80 36.82
C LEU A 214 -8.37 -38.74 38.25
N LYS A 215 -7.37 -37.88 38.49
CA LYS A 215 -6.82 -37.64 39.83
C LYS A 215 -7.86 -37.05 40.79
N ILE A 216 -8.61 -36.08 40.34
CA ILE A 216 -9.70 -35.47 41.12
C ILE A 216 -10.78 -36.51 41.46
N LYS A 217 -11.17 -37.34 40.49
CA LYS A 217 -12.14 -38.42 40.73
C LYS A 217 -11.61 -39.42 41.74
N ALA A 218 -10.36 -39.89 41.60
CA ALA A 218 -9.74 -40.84 42.53
C ALA A 218 -9.62 -40.24 43.95
N GLN A 219 -9.29 -38.95 44.06
CA GLN A 219 -9.26 -38.27 45.36
C GLN A 219 -10.66 -38.14 45.99
N ALA A 220 -11.69 -37.80 45.20
CA ALA A 220 -13.05 -37.72 45.65
C ALA A 220 -13.59 -39.08 46.10
N GLU A 221 -13.27 -40.18 45.36
CA GLU A 221 -13.63 -41.53 45.77
C GLU A 221 -12.93 -41.96 47.04
N ALA A 222 -11.63 -41.66 47.17
CA ALA A 222 -10.86 -41.98 48.39
C ALA A 222 -11.42 -41.24 49.59
N GLU A 223 -11.77 -39.98 49.46
CA GLU A 223 -12.38 -39.17 50.50
C GLU A 223 -13.78 -39.66 50.86
N ALA A 224 -14.61 -40.01 49.86
CA ALA A 224 -15.91 -40.63 50.08
C ALA A 224 -15.80 -41.95 50.86
N ASN A 225 -14.86 -42.80 50.47
CA ASN A 225 -14.59 -44.08 51.16
C ASN A 225 -14.07 -43.83 52.59
N ARG A 226 -13.22 -42.85 52.83
CA ARG A 226 -12.75 -42.45 54.16
C ARG A 226 -13.95 -42.04 55.08
N ILE A 227 -14.79 -41.15 54.55
CA ILE A 227 -16.00 -40.69 55.29
C ILE A 227 -16.94 -41.87 55.56
N LEU A 228 -17.15 -42.76 54.61
CA LEU A 228 -17.96 -43.98 54.82
C LEU A 228 -17.36 -44.88 55.87
N SER A 229 -16.06 -45.13 55.85
CA SER A 229 -15.38 -45.97 56.85
C SER A 229 -15.42 -45.40 58.24
N GLU A 230 -15.34 -44.07 58.39
CA GLU A 230 -15.45 -43.35 59.67
C GLU A 230 -16.89 -43.30 60.20
N SER A 231 -17.86 -43.35 59.30
CA SER A 231 -19.29 -43.32 59.65
C SER A 231 -19.94 -44.69 59.87
N LEU A 232 -19.26 -45.80 59.45
CA LEU A 232 -19.78 -47.15 59.60
C LEU A 232 -19.64 -47.65 61.02
N SER A 233 -20.71 -47.48 61.79
CA SER A 233 -20.90 -48.28 63.02
C SER A 233 -21.49 -49.64 62.67
N ASP A 234 -21.28 -50.67 63.52
CA ASP A 234 -21.85 -52.03 63.34
C ASP A 234 -23.35 -52.01 63.02
N GLN A 235 -24.07 -51.03 63.58
CA GLN A 235 -25.51 -50.87 63.37
C GLN A 235 -25.87 -50.39 61.95
N ILE A 236 -25.04 -49.54 61.32
CA ILE A 236 -25.26 -49.08 59.96
C ILE A 236 -24.94 -50.18 58.94
N ILE A 237 -23.98 -51.02 59.22
CA ILE A 237 -23.66 -52.22 58.41
C ILE A 237 -24.82 -53.17 58.41
N GLU A 238 -25.39 -53.45 59.54
CA GLU A 238 -26.60 -54.32 59.66
C GLU A 238 -27.81 -53.68 58.93
N TYR A 239 -28.03 -52.37 59.07
CA TYR A 239 -29.12 -51.68 58.35
C TYR A 239 -28.93 -51.77 56.82
N SER A 240 -27.73 -51.57 56.31
CA SER A 240 -27.42 -51.64 54.86
C SER A 240 -27.55 -53.08 54.34
N LYS A 241 -27.29 -54.09 55.15
CA LYS A 241 -27.54 -55.48 54.81
C LYS A 241 -29.03 -55.76 54.64
N ILE A 242 -29.85 -55.17 55.53
CA ILE A 242 -31.31 -55.31 55.49
C ILE A 242 -31.90 -54.55 54.27
N GLU A 243 -31.40 -53.37 53.96
CA GLU A 243 -31.86 -52.58 52.83
C GLU A 243 -31.57 -53.20 51.47
N LYS A 244 -30.42 -53.87 51.34
CA LYS A 244 -30.03 -54.61 50.11
C LYS A 244 -30.56 -56.06 50.08
N TRP A 245 -31.28 -56.49 51.13
CA TRP A 245 -31.83 -57.84 51.14
C TRP A 245 -33.06 -57.98 50.24
N ASP A 246 -33.02 -58.93 49.31
CA ASP A 246 -34.11 -59.21 48.37
C ASP A 246 -35.31 -59.93 48.96
N GLY A 247 -35.35 -60.03 50.29
CA GLY A 247 -36.44 -60.69 51.03
C GLY A 247 -36.46 -62.20 50.97
N LYS A 248 -35.46 -62.86 50.41
CA LYS A 248 -35.35 -64.31 50.34
C LYS A 248 -34.40 -64.84 51.40
N LEU A 249 -34.85 -65.81 52.20
CA LEU A 249 -33.99 -66.53 53.12
C LEU A 249 -32.99 -67.40 52.32
N PRO A 250 -31.68 -67.37 52.71
CA PRO A 250 -30.73 -68.29 52.07
C PRO A 250 -31.21 -69.71 52.19
N GLN A 251 -31.30 -70.47 51.08
CA GLN A 251 -31.77 -71.84 51.01
C GLN A 251 -30.71 -72.88 51.52
N VAL A 252 -29.83 -72.47 52.42
CA VAL A 252 -28.87 -73.37 53.04
C VAL A 252 -29.10 -73.44 54.54
N SER A 253 -29.91 -74.39 54.95
CA SER A 253 -30.00 -74.86 56.35
C SER A 253 -29.11 -76.05 56.54
N GLY A 254 -27.98 -75.88 57.14
CA GLY A 254 -27.15 -77.03 57.56
C GLY A 254 -25.65 -76.69 57.51
N ALA A 255 -25.11 -76.63 58.72
CA ALA A 255 -23.72 -76.91 59.14
C ALA A 255 -22.58 -76.48 58.20
N SER A 256 -21.85 -75.49 58.73
CA SER A 256 -20.44 -75.18 58.41
C SER A 256 -20.00 -75.29 56.96
N THR A 257 -20.18 -74.16 56.28
CA THR A 257 -19.38 -73.93 55.08
C THR A 257 -18.48 -72.73 55.37
N ILE A 258 -17.21 -72.99 55.51
CA ILE A 258 -16.15 -71.93 55.49
C ILE A 258 -16.17 -71.40 54.08
N ILE A 259 -16.59 -70.16 53.94
CA ILE A 259 -16.43 -69.42 52.66
C ILE A 259 -14.98 -68.94 52.64
N ASP A 260 -14.15 -69.56 51.81
CA ASP A 260 -12.86 -69.06 51.46
C ASP A 260 -13.04 -67.84 50.53
N LEU A 261 -12.63 -66.65 51.01
CA LEU A 261 -12.66 -65.42 50.29
C LEU A 261 -11.26 -65.12 49.73
N SER A 262 -10.67 -66.10 49.04
CA SER A 262 -9.46 -65.90 48.25
C SER A 262 -9.77 -66.06 46.76
N GLU A 263 -10.27 -64.93 46.12
CA GLU A 263 -9.99 -64.53 44.73
C GLU A 263 -10.34 -63.02 44.61
#